data_abd3cada1cef6d9ba562681043e9b087
#
_entry.id   abd3cada1cef6d9ba562681043e9b087
#
_cell.length_a   1.000
_cell.length_b   1.000
_cell.length_c   1.000
_cell.angle_alpha   90.00
_cell.angle_beta   90.00
_cell.angle_gamma   90.00
#
_symmetry.space_group_name_H-M   'P 1'
#
loop_
_entity.id
_entity.type
_entity.pdbx_description
1 polymer ?
#
loop_
_entity_poly.entity_id
_entity_poly.type
_entity_poly.pdbx_seq_one_letter_code
_entity_poly.pdbx_strand_id
1 'polypeptide(L)'
;ILFIFASFAVCFTMYMKEDFEITEEMLDEHSKAVVYIDSSGRDSVLVNPVPKSEKKSAAYYSDTVFIGSAALAGLSDYGYTDSENMLLSDSIRLNNFSTLILSENDEQSSIAETVLKKNASNVYIMVGLYDLADIDSNDLFSSLEAFIESVGKQGAGKKIYLISLLPVPAETEGMIASNADIDTYNSLLLKFADKMRVSYLDVNTDFKGNDGKLPSSAAELNGIRLKEEYYEKLSDYILTHVSE
;
A
#
# COMPACT_ATOMS: atom_id res chain seq x y z
N ILE A 1 -4.97 -31.16 -8.90
CA ILE A 1 -4.26 -29.91 -8.51
C ILE A 1 -3.33 -29.50 -9.67
N LEU A 2 -2.53 -30.42 -10.24
CA LEU A 2 -1.61 -30.13 -11.35
C LEU A 2 -2.33 -29.64 -12.64
N PHE A 3 -3.56 -30.11 -12.89
CA PHE A 3 -4.35 -29.73 -14.08
C PHE A 3 -4.90 -28.29 -14.02
N ILE A 4 -5.15 -27.76 -12.83
CA ILE A 4 -5.64 -26.39 -12.65
C ILE A 4 -4.53 -25.40 -12.91
N PHE A 5 -3.29 -25.68 -12.47
CA PHE A 5 -2.12 -24.83 -12.74
C PHE A 5 -1.73 -24.83 -14.22
N ALA A 6 -1.78 -25.98 -14.90
CA ALA A 6 -1.50 -26.05 -16.34
C ALA A 6 -2.57 -25.29 -17.16
N SER A 7 -3.85 -25.35 -16.80
CA SER A 7 -4.93 -24.58 -17.43
C SER A 7 -4.75 -23.06 -17.25
N PHE A 8 -4.31 -22.63 -16.06
CA PHE A 8 -4.10 -21.21 -15.78
C PHE A 8 -2.90 -20.64 -16.57
N ALA A 9 -1.79 -21.39 -16.61
CA ALA A 9 -0.61 -21.01 -17.41
C ALA A 9 -0.91 -20.94 -18.91
N VAL A 10 -1.71 -21.89 -19.46
CA VAL A 10 -2.09 -21.91 -20.86
C VAL A 10 -3.08 -20.79 -21.20
N CYS A 11 -4.06 -20.48 -20.35
CA CYS A 11 -4.93 -19.31 -20.54
C CYS A 11 -4.14 -18.00 -20.45
N PHE A 12 -3.20 -17.90 -19.52
CA PHE A 12 -2.36 -16.72 -19.34
C PHE A 12 -1.47 -16.47 -20.59
N THR A 13 -0.81 -17.49 -21.13
CA THR A 13 0.03 -17.37 -22.34
C THR A 13 -0.78 -17.12 -23.62
N MET A 14 -2.05 -17.54 -23.70
CA MET A 14 -2.90 -17.25 -24.86
C MET A 14 -3.47 -15.82 -24.85
N TYR A 15 -3.60 -15.18 -23.69
CA TYR A 15 -4.15 -13.83 -23.53
C TYR A 15 -3.12 -12.72 -23.71
N MET A 16 -1.83 -13.00 -23.42
CA MET A 16 -0.73 -12.04 -23.45
C MET A 16 -0.07 -11.96 -24.84
N LYS A 17 -0.84 -11.75 -25.90
CA LYS A 17 -0.31 -11.38 -27.21
C LYS A 17 -0.36 -9.87 -27.37
N GLU A 18 0.77 -9.28 -27.10
CA GLU A 18 1.32 -7.97 -27.42
C GLU A 18 1.68 -7.15 -26.17
N ASP A 19 2.96 -6.99 -25.95
CA ASP A 19 3.72 -5.96 -25.24
C ASP A 19 4.06 -6.09 -23.75
N PHE A 20 3.64 -7.14 -23.00
CA PHE A 20 4.19 -7.35 -21.66
C PHE A 20 4.39 -8.83 -21.34
N GLU A 21 5.63 -9.31 -21.33
CA GLU A 21 5.99 -10.65 -20.83
C GLU A 21 6.24 -10.59 -19.33
N ILE A 22 5.23 -10.99 -18.52
CA ILE A 22 5.48 -11.35 -17.11
C ILE A 22 6.20 -12.71 -17.16
N THR A 23 7.48 -12.72 -16.85
CA THR A 23 8.24 -13.97 -16.75
C THR A 23 7.89 -14.68 -15.43
N GLU A 24 7.97 -16.02 -15.40
CA GLU A 24 7.77 -16.81 -14.16
C GLU A 24 8.71 -16.37 -13.01
N GLU A 25 9.87 -15.78 -13.33
CA GLU A 25 10.82 -15.19 -12.39
C GLU A 25 10.30 -13.91 -11.71
N MET A 26 9.29 -13.24 -12.26
CA MET A 26 8.68 -12.02 -11.69
C MET A 26 7.54 -12.32 -10.71
N LEU A 27 7.02 -13.54 -10.71
CA LEU A 27 5.96 -13.97 -9.80
C LEU A 27 6.61 -14.75 -8.65
N ASP A 28 6.63 -14.17 -7.48
CA ASP A 28 6.94 -14.94 -6.28
C ASP A 28 5.75 -15.89 -5.95
N GLU A 29 5.99 -16.91 -5.11
CA GLU A 29 4.98 -17.92 -4.75
C GLU A 29 3.68 -17.31 -4.14
N HIS A 30 3.68 -16.05 -3.75
CA HIS A 30 2.60 -15.36 -3.07
C HIS A 30 1.86 -14.36 -3.96
N SER A 31 2.41 -14.00 -5.13
CA SER A 31 1.80 -13.04 -6.05
C SER A 31 0.69 -13.67 -6.88
N LYS A 32 -0.45 -12.99 -6.98
CA LYS A 32 -1.60 -13.41 -7.80
C LYS A 32 -1.90 -12.38 -8.86
N ALA A 33 -2.00 -12.82 -10.11
CA ALA A 33 -2.45 -11.98 -11.21
C ALA A 33 -3.98 -11.91 -11.26
N VAL A 34 -4.53 -10.70 -11.29
CA VAL A 34 -5.95 -10.42 -11.50
C VAL A 34 -6.12 -9.76 -12.86
N VAL A 35 -6.81 -10.42 -13.78
CA VAL A 35 -7.14 -9.85 -15.10
C VAL A 35 -8.47 -9.12 -15.00
N TYR A 36 -8.53 -7.89 -15.49
CA TYR A 36 -9.75 -7.09 -15.51
C TYR A 36 -9.81 -6.21 -16.75
N ILE A 37 -10.99 -5.69 -17.06
CA ILE A 37 -11.18 -4.70 -18.14
C ILE A 37 -11.05 -3.31 -17.51
N ASP A 38 -10.12 -2.50 -18.01
CA ASP A 38 -9.90 -1.13 -17.56
C ASP A 38 -11.02 -0.17 -18.02
N SER A 39 -10.96 1.08 -17.57
CA SER A 39 -11.95 2.11 -17.95
C SER A 39 -11.95 2.46 -19.44
N SER A 40 -10.92 2.06 -20.19
CA SER A 40 -10.83 2.22 -21.64
C SER A 40 -11.36 1.00 -22.41
N GLY A 41 -11.82 -0.05 -21.71
CA GLY A 41 -12.31 -1.28 -22.28
C GLY A 41 -11.20 -2.27 -22.70
N ARG A 42 -9.96 -2.07 -22.23
CA ARG A 42 -8.83 -2.97 -22.49
C ARG A 42 -8.61 -3.92 -21.35
N ASP A 43 -8.12 -5.11 -21.67
CA ASP A 43 -7.64 -6.05 -20.68
C ASP A 43 -6.41 -5.48 -19.96
N SER A 44 -6.46 -5.46 -18.66
CA SER A 44 -5.37 -5.03 -17.78
C SER A 44 -5.08 -6.11 -16.76
N VAL A 45 -3.83 -6.25 -16.37
CA VAL A 45 -3.37 -7.23 -15.39
C VAL A 45 -2.86 -6.49 -14.16
N LEU A 46 -3.41 -6.85 -13.01
CA LEU A 46 -2.90 -6.42 -11.70
C LEU A 46 -2.26 -7.62 -11.02
N VAL A 47 -1.05 -7.45 -10.53
CA VAL A 47 -0.36 -8.48 -9.74
C VAL A 47 -0.20 -7.98 -8.31
N ASN A 48 -0.70 -8.72 -7.33
CA ASN A 48 -0.57 -8.41 -5.93
C ASN A 48 -0.02 -9.62 -5.14
N PRO A 49 0.91 -9.41 -4.22
CA PRO A 49 1.66 -8.17 -4.00
C PRO A 49 2.37 -7.70 -5.27
N VAL A 50 2.57 -6.36 -5.41
CA VAL A 50 3.28 -5.79 -6.56
C VAL A 50 4.69 -6.39 -6.64
N PRO A 51 5.07 -7.04 -7.74
CA PRO A 51 6.38 -7.65 -7.87
C PRO A 51 7.48 -6.61 -8.01
N LYS A 52 8.71 -7.02 -7.73
CA LYS A 52 9.88 -6.16 -7.90
C LYS A 52 10.04 -5.75 -9.36
N SER A 53 10.20 -4.45 -9.59
CA SER A 53 10.41 -3.82 -10.89
C SER A 53 11.76 -3.10 -10.95
N GLU A 54 12.09 -2.52 -12.09
CA GLU A 54 13.24 -1.61 -12.19
C GLU A 54 13.05 -0.42 -11.24
N LYS A 55 14.10 -0.09 -10.49
CA LYS A 55 14.07 1.00 -9.50
C LYS A 55 13.80 2.35 -10.17
N LYS A 56 12.73 3.00 -9.78
CA LYS A 56 12.45 4.39 -10.18
C LYS A 56 13.44 5.34 -9.52
N SER A 57 13.69 6.47 -10.17
CA SER A 57 14.49 7.55 -9.57
C SER A 57 13.72 8.26 -8.46
N ALA A 58 14.42 8.97 -7.57
CA ALA A 58 13.80 9.76 -6.50
C ALA A 58 12.78 10.82 -7.04
N ALA A 59 12.92 11.26 -8.29
CA ALA A 59 11.95 12.15 -8.94
C ALA A 59 10.54 11.54 -9.04
N TYR A 60 10.38 10.23 -8.89
CA TYR A 60 9.07 9.57 -8.82
C TYR A 60 8.20 10.12 -7.69
N TYR A 61 8.81 10.51 -6.58
CA TYR A 61 8.09 11.05 -5.43
C TYR A 61 7.48 12.44 -5.66
N SER A 62 7.97 13.22 -6.65
CA SER A 62 7.35 14.51 -6.97
C SER A 62 5.94 14.38 -7.53
N ASP A 63 5.55 13.18 -8.00
CA ASP A 63 4.23 12.85 -8.53
C ASP A 63 3.50 11.82 -7.61
N THR A 64 3.78 11.89 -6.31
CA THR A 64 3.29 10.92 -5.31
C THR A 64 2.74 11.62 -4.09
N VAL A 65 1.61 11.13 -3.55
CA VAL A 65 1.07 11.50 -2.24
C VAL A 65 1.06 10.29 -1.33
N PHE A 66 1.54 10.48 -0.10
CA PHE A 66 1.50 9.48 0.97
C PHE A 66 0.42 9.84 1.99
N ILE A 67 -0.39 8.87 2.38
CA ILE A 67 -1.49 9.04 3.33
C ILE A 67 -1.35 8.01 4.45
N GLY A 68 -1.40 8.46 5.70
CA GLY A 68 -1.33 7.52 6.82
C GLY A 68 -0.98 8.14 8.16
N SER A 69 -0.31 7.35 8.97
CA SER A 69 0.13 7.72 10.33
C SER A 69 1.61 8.11 10.37
N ALA A 70 2.10 8.38 11.59
CA ALA A 70 3.50 8.68 11.87
C ALA A 70 4.51 7.63 11.38
N ALA A 71 4.07 6.40 11.07
CA ALA A 71 4.95 5.36 10.50
C ALA A 71 5.59 5.77 9.17
N LEU A 72 4.94 6.64 8.39
CA LEU A 72 5.46 7.14 7.11
C LEU A 72 6.28 8.44 7.26
N ALA A 73 6.26 9.10 8.41
CA ALA A 73 6.81 10.46 8.57
C ALA A 73 8.30 10.57 8.22
N GLY A 74 9.09 9.56 8.50
CA GLY A 74 10.51 9.57 8.18
C GLY A 74 10.84 9.64 6.69
N LEU A 75 9.90 9.32 5.80
CA LEU A 75 10.11 9.53 4.37
C LEU A 75 10.36 11.02 4.05
N SER A 76 9.68 11.93 4.73
CA SER A 76 9.93 13.37 4.57
C SER A 76 10.99 13.89 5.55
N ASP A 77 11.02 13.39 6.80
CA ASP A 77 11.96 13.86 7.81
C ASP A 77 13.42 13.61 7.42
N TYR A 78 13.67 12.51 6.68
CA TYR A 78 15.01 12.15 6.16
C TYR A 78 15.21 12.54 4.68
N GLY A 79 14.29 13.32 4.11
CA GLY A 79 14.46 13.95 2.79
C GLY A 79 14.29 13.02 1.58
N TYR A 80 13.60 11.88 1.71
CA TYR A 80 13.27 11.02 0.57
C TYR A 80 12.17 11.63 -0.29
N THR A 81 11.23 12.36 0.32
CA THR A 81 10.17 13.12 -0.35
C THR A 81 9.90 14.44 0.35
N ASP A 82 9.25 15.38 -0.31
CA ASP A 82 8.85 16.65 0.28
C ASP A 82 7.69 16.45 1.27
N SER A 83 7.68 17.24 2.35
CA SER A 83 6.61 17.19 3.37
C SER A 83 5.23 17.54 2.80
N GLU A 84 5.18 18.33 1.74
CA GLU A 84 3.94 18.67 1.01
C GLU A 84 3.27 17.44 0.38
N ASN A 85 4.02 16.36 0.15
CA ASN A 85 3.50 15.10 -0.38
C ASN A 85 2.93 14.18 0.71
N MET A 86 3.00 14.59 1.98
CA MET A 86 2.61 13.77 3.11
C MET A 86 1.28 14.25 3.71
N LEU A 87 0.27 13.41 3.71
CA LEU A 87 -1.00 13.61 4.41
C LEU A 87 -1.03 12.68 5.63
N LEU A 88 -0.36 13.12 6.70
CA LEU A 88 -0.19 12.30 7.90
C LEU A 88 -1.01 12.85 9.06
N SER A 89 -1.78 11.97 9.70
CA SER A 89 -2.49 12.28 10.93
C SER A 89 -2.82 11.01 11.70
N ASP A 90 -2.62 11.04 13.00
CA ASP A 90 -3.08 9.96 13.89
C ASP A 90 -4.61 9.92 14.03
N SER A 91 -5.33 10.88 13.46
CA SER A 91 -6.78 10.86 13.35
C SER A 91 -7.30 10.09 12.16
N ILE A 92 -6.45 9.75 11.20
CA ILE A 92 -6.83 8.94 10.03
C ILE A 92 -7.08 7.50 10.49
N ARG A 93 -8.30 7.02 10.26
CA ARG A 93 -8.78 5.68 10.59
C ARG A 93 -9.47 5.07 9.38
N LEU A 94 -9.59 3.74 9.38
CA LEU A 94 -10.36 3.04 8.35
C LEU A 94 -11.82 3.48 8.31
N ASN A 95 -12.45 3.64 9.47
CA ASN A 95 -13.87 3.99 9.57
C ASN A 95 -14.21 5.44 9.18
N ASN A 96 -13.23 6.35 9.15
CA ASN A 96 -13.45 7.76 8.80
C ASN A 96 -12.72 8.21 7.52
N PHE A 97 -12.05 7.33 6.82
CA PHE A 97 -11.12 7.65 5.74
C PHE A 97 -11.74 8.54 4.63
N SER A 98 -12.99 8.28 4.25
CA SER A 98 -13.71 9.07 3.24
C SER A 98 -14.35 10.34 3.77
N THR A 99 -14.54 10.46 5.09
CA THR A 99 -15.31 11.56 5.72
C THR A 99 -14.46 12.50 6.55
N LEU A 100 -13.22 12.11 6.90
CA LEU A 100 -12.34 12.94 7.69
C LEU A 100 -11.99 14.23 6.96
N ILE A 101 -12.18 15.35 7.66
CA ILE A 101 -11.78 16.67 7.20
C ILE A 101 -10.42 17.00 7.83
N LEU A 102 -9.45 17.27 6.99
CA LEU A 102 -8.14 17.77 7.38
C LEU A 102 -8.12 19.29 7.31
N SER A 103 -7.39 19.92 8.23
CA SER A 103 -7.16 21.36 8.20
C SER A 103 -5.71 21.63 7.87
N GLU A 104 -5.45 22.31 6.76
CA GLU A 104 -4.12 22.73 6.33
C GLU A 104 -4.20 24.21 5.91
N ASN A 105 -3.35 25.07 6.52
CA ASN A 105 -3.30 26.50 6.20
C ASN A 105 -4.68 27.23 6.23
N ASP A 106 -5.50 26.95 7.25
CA ASP A 106 -6.86 27.46 7.41
C ASP A 106 -7.88 26.98 6.37
N GLU A 107 -7.48 26.12 5.43
CA GLU A 107 -8.40 25.42 4.54
C GLU A 107 -8.81 24.07 5.14
N GLN A 108 -10.10 23.77 5.00
CA GLN A 108 -10.67 22.48 5.38
C GLN A 108 -11.03 21.67 4.14
N SER A 109 -10.51 20.47 4.03
CA SER A 109 -10.81 19.58 2.91
C SER A 109 -10.78 18.10 3.33
N SER A 110 -11.57 17.28 2.65
CA SER A 110 -11.48 15.84 2.80
C SER A 110 -10.16 15.31 2.24
N ILE A 111 -9.78 14.10 2.64
CA ILE A 111 -8.60 13.41 2.10
C ILE A 111 -8.71 13.32 0.56
N ALA A 112 -9.89 12.97 0.04
CA ALA A 112 -10.12 12.85 -1.40
C ALA A 112 -9.92 14.18 -2.13
N GLU A 113 -10.51 15.29 -1.62
CA GLU A 113 -10.33 16.62 -2.21
C GLU A 113 -8.86 17.05 -2.20
N THR A 114 -8.14 16.80 -1.11
CA THR A 114 -6.71 17.13 -1.00
C THR A 114 -5.89 16.35 -2.04
N VAL A 115 -6.13 15.05 -2.19
CA VAL A 115 -5.47 14.20 -3.19
C VAL A 115 -5.76 14.69 -4.62
N LEU A 116 -7.01 15.07 -4.89
CA LEU A 116 -7.39 15.58 -6.22
C LEU A 116 -6.76 16.95 -6.52
N LYS A 117 -6.69 17.85 -5.53
CA LYS A 117 -6.02 19.17 -5.65
C LYS A 117 -4.51 19.04 -5.91
N LYS A 118 -3.83 18.08 -5.26
CA LYS A 118 -2.38 17.86 -5.43
C LYS A 118 -2.00 17.32 -6.81
N ASN A 119 -2.95 16.86 -7.60
CA ASN A 119 -2.74 16.36 -8.97
C ASN A 119 -1.65 15.29 -9.13
N ALA A 120 -1.27 14.62 -8.03
CA ALA A 120 -0.31 13.51 -8.05
C ALA A 120 -0.91 12.29 -8.76
N SER A 121 -0.12 11.57 -9.54
CA SER A 121 -0.55 10.35 -10.25
C SER A 121 -0.55 9.13 -9.32
N ASN A 122 0.28 9.14 -8.28
CA ASN A 122 0.46 8.00 -7.39
C ASN A 122 -0.02 8.34 -5.97
N VAL A 123 -0.82 7.45 -5.38
CA VAL A 123 -1.37 7.62 -4.02
C VAL A 123 -1.03 6.38 -3.20
N TYR A 124 -0.18 6.54 -2.20
CA TYR A 124 0.27 5.48 -1.30
C TYR A 124 -0.43 5.61 0.04
N ILE A 125 -1.06 4.54 0.52
CA ILE A 125 -1.88 4.54 1.73
C ILE A 125 -1.38 3.48 2.70
N MET A 126 -0.98 3.89 3.92
CA MET A 126 -0.69 3.00 5.04
C MET A 126 -1.57 3.40 6.22
N VAL A 127 -2.66 2.67 6.43
CA VAL A 127 -3.68 2.91 7.46
C VAL A 127 -4.07 1.60 8.13
N GLY A 128 -4.66 1.64 9.32
CA GLY A 128 -5.22 0.47 9.99
C GLY A 128 -4.52 0.06 11.29
N LEU A 129 -3.34 0.61 11.60
CA LEU A 129 -2.61 0.24 12.83
C LEU A 129 -3.46 0.44 14.10
N TYR A 130 -4.28 1.47 14.12
CA TYR A 130 -5.14 1.79 15.26
C TYR A 130 -6.59 1.24 15.12
N ASP A 131 -6.84 0.46 14.06
CA ASP A 131 -8.15 -0.14 13.78
C ASP A 131 -8.15 -1.65 14.00
N LEU A 132 -7.04 -2.22 14.50
CA LEU A 132 -6.87 -3.68 14.67
C LEU A 132 -7.85 -4.29 15.69
N ALA A 133 -8.37 -3.49 16.61
CA ALA A 133 -9.42 -3.94 17.54
C ALA A 133 -10.75 -4.27 16.82
N ASP A 134 -10.98 -3.68 15.66
CA ASP A 134 -12.20 -3.82 14.85
C ASP A 134 -12.01 -4.75 13.64
N ILE A 135 -10.94 -5.58 13.64
CA ILE A 135 -10.52 -6.41 12.51
C ILE A 135 -11.59 -7.40 12.03
N ASP A 136 -12.47 -7.82 12.92
CA ASP A 136 -13.58 -8.73 12.63
C ASP A 136 -14.83 -8.01 12.10
N SER A 137 -14.80 -6.67 11.97
CA SER A 137 -15.92 -5.90 11.44
C SER A 137 -16.16 -6.19 9.96
N ASN A 138 -17.40 -6.47 9.59
CA ASN A 138 -17.79 -6.64 8.19
C ASN A 138 -17.61 -5.36 7.36
N ASP A 139 -17.58 -4.20 8.02
CA ASP A 139 -17.49 -2.88 7.39
C ASP A 139 -16.08 -2.27 7.49
N LEU A 140 -15.07 -3.06 7.88
CA LEU A 140 -13.71 -2.60 8.19
C LEU A 140 -13.16 -1.64 7.11
N PHE A 141 -13.35 -1.94 5.84
CA PHE A 141 -12.81 -1.17 4.72
C PHE A 141 -13.85 -0.26 4.02
N SER A 142 -15.08 -0.15 4.52
CA SER A 142 -16.17 0.56 3.80
C SER A 142 -15.83 2.02 3.48
N SER A 143 -15.20 2.74 4.41
CA SER A 143 -14.84 4.14 4.20
C SER A 143 -13.62 4.27 3.26
N LEU A 144 -12.66 3.34 3.30
CA LEU A 144 -11.55 3.27 2.35
C LEU A 144 -12.04 2.92 0.94
N GLU A 145 -13.02 2.01 0.81
CA GLU A 145 -13.70 1.68 -0.45
C GLU A 145 -14.34 2.94 -1.06
N ALA A 146 -15.11 3.68 -0.27
CA ALA A 146 -15.75 4.93 -0.71
C ALA A 146 -14.71 5.98 -1.18
N PHE A 147 -13.57 6.09 -0.50
CA PHE A 147 -12.46 6.96 -0.91
C PHE A 147 -11.89 6.52 -2.27
N ILE A 148 -11.54 5.24 -2.42
CA ILE A 148 -10.96 4.69 -3.66
C ILE A 148 -11.92 4.92 -4.84
N GLU A 149 -13.21 4.65 -4.67
CA GLU A 149 -14.21 4.91 -5.69
C GLU A 149 -14.33 6.39 -6.04
N SER A 150 -14.32 7.28 -5.05
CA SER A 150 -14.40 8.72 -5.26
C SER A 150 -13.21 9.24 -6.06
N VAL A 151 -12.00 8.85 -5.66
CA VAL A 151 -10.76 9.24 -6.35
C VAL A 151 -10.69 8.61 -7.74
N GLY A 152 -11.08 7.36 -7.91
CA GLY A 152 -11.12 6.68 -9.21
C GLY A 152 -12.10 7.32 -10.20
N LYS A 153 -13.26 7.78 -9.73
CA LYS A 153 -14.27 8.45 -10.59
C LYS A 153 -13.85 9.86 -11.01
N GLN A 154 -13.17 10.62 -10.14
CA GLN A 154 -12.85 12.02 -10.35
C GLN A 154 -11.41 12.25 -10.84
N GLY A 155 -10.50 11.35 -10.49
CA GLY A 155 -9.07 11.41 -10.80
C GLY A 155 -8.65 10.30 -11.75
N ALA A 156 -9.23 10.26 -12.97
CA ALA A 156 -8.90 9.22 -13.96
C ALA A 156 -7.38 9.08 -14.15
N GLY A 157 -6.87 7.86 -14.03
CA GLY A 157 -5.45 7.54 -14.19
C GLY A 157 -4.60 7.58 -12.91
N LYS A 158 -5.17 7.88 -11.74
CA LYS A 158 -4.42 7.77 -10.47
C LYS A 158 -4.20 6.31 -10.11
N LYS A 159 -2.94 5.96 -9.79
CA LYS A 159 -2.55 4.67 -9.26
C LYS A 159 -2.62 4.69 -7.74
N ILE A 160 -3.39 3.79 -7.16
CA ILE A 160 -3.54 3.66 -5.69
C ILE A 160 -2.77 2.43 -5.24
N TYR A 161 -1.93 2.62 -4.22
CA TYR A 161 -1.14 1.59 -3.59
C TYR A 161 -1.51 1.48 -2.11
N LEU A 162 -1.97 0.32 -1.68
CA LEU A 162 -2.18 0.00 -0.29
C LEU A 162 -0.91 -0.64 0.26
N ILE A 163 -0.28 -0.01 1.25
CA ILE A 163 0.93 -0.51 1.89
C ILE A 163 0.53 -1.33 3.11
N SER A 164 1.06 -2.55 3.23
CA SER A 164 0.88 -3.38 4.43
C SER A 164 1.38 -2.65 5.68
N LEU A 165 0.78 -2.91 6.83
CA LEU A 165 1.34 -2.47 8.10
C LEU A 165 2.68 -3.15 8.34
N LEU A 166 3.64 -2.40 8.83
CA LEU A 166 4.94 -2.90 9.27
C LEU A 166 4.80 -3.81 10.50
N PRO A 167 5.68 -4.81 10.68
CA PRO A 167 5.72 -5.54 11.93
C PRO A 167 6.17 -4.63 13.08
N VAL A 168 5.88 -5.00 14.31
CA VAL A 168 6.37 -4.31 15.52
C VAL A 168 7.47 -5.11 16.20
N PRO A 169 8.41 -4.45 16.91
CA PRO A 169 9.45 -5.14 17.69
C PRO A 169 8.83 -5.94 18.85
N ALA A 170 9.57 -6.96 19.31
CA ALA A 170 9.15 -7.78 20.44
C ALA A 170 8.88 -6.94 21.71
N GLU A 171 9.66 -5.90 21.96
CA GLU A 171 9.57 -5.04 23.14
C GLU A 171 8.31 -4.19 23.19
N THR A 172 7.73 -3.87 22.04
CA THR A 172 6.51 -3.05 21.92
C THR A 172 5.29 -3.87 21.50
N GLU A 173 5.46 -5.17 21.24
CA GLU A 173 4.36 -6.07 20.89
C GLU A 173 3.31 -6.12 22.01
N GLY A 174 2.03 -5.95 21.63
CA GLY A 174 0.91 -5.89 22.57
C GLY A 174 0.71 -4.51 23.23
N MET A 175 1.62 -3.55 23.03
CA MET A 175 1.38 -2.16 23.51
C MET A 175 0.42 -1.40 22.58
N ILE A 176 0.55 -1.60 21.27
CA ILE A 176 -0.29 -0.98 20.24
C ILE A 176 -0.98 -2.07 19.41
N ALA A 177 -0.22 -3.09 19.00
CA ALA A 177 -0.65 -4.19 18.16
C ALA A 177 0.14 -5.46 18.47
N SER A 178 -0.42 -6.63 18.19
CA SER A 178 0.35 -7.87 18.07
C SER A 178 0.76 -8.09 16.60
N ASN A 179 1.88 -8.75 16.36
CA ASN A 179 2.28 -9.12 15.00
C ASN A 179 1.27 -10.08 14.35
N ALA A 180 0.58 -10.90 15.13
CA ALA A 180 -0.49 -11.79 14.64
C ALA A 180 -1.70 -11.01 14.10
N ASP A 181 -2.12 -9.92 14.80
CA ASP A 181 -3.21 -9.06 14.34
C ASP A 181 -2.79 -8.27 13.11
N ILE A 182 -1.55 -7.78 13.05
CA ILE A 182 -0.97 -7.13 11.88
C ILE A 182 -0.98 -8.07 10.67
N ASP A 183 -0.57 -9.32 10.82
CA ASP A 183 -0.54 -10.30 9.74
C ASP A 183 -1.97 -10.64 9.25
N THR A 184 -2.91 -10.76 10.18
CA THR A 184 -4.32 -10.96 9.85
C THR A 184 -4.87 -9.79 9.07
N TYR A 185 -4.63 -8.56 9.55
CA TYR A 185 -5.03 -7.34 8.86
C TYR A 185 -4.42 -7.23 7.46
N ASN A 186 -3.12 -7.45 7.31
CA ASN A 186 -2.43 -7.39 6.03
C ASN A 186 -3.00 -8.40 5.03
N SER A 187 -3.37 -9.61 5.50
CA SER A 187 -4.05 -10.60 4.67
C SER A 187 -5.45 -10.16 4.21
N LEU A 188 -6.19 -9.43 5.06
CA LEU A 188 -7.48 -8.84 4.69
C LEU A 188 -7.30 -7.67 3.73
N LEU A 189 -6.28 -6.83 3.96
CA LEU A 189 -5.95 -5.68 3.10
C LEU A 189 -5.55 -6.12 1.68
N LEU A 190 -4.78 -7.22 1.56
CA LEU A 190 -4.45 -7.82 0.26
C LEU A 190 -5.71 -8.25 -0.50
N LYS A 191 -6.63 -8.98 0.17
CA LYS A 191 -7.90 -9.39 -0.45
C LYS A 191 -8.76 -8.19 -0.84
N PHE A 192 -8.74 -7.14 -0.03
CA PHE A 192 -9.43 -5.90 -0.31
C PHE A 192 -8.80 -5.17 -1.52
N ALA A 193 -7.49 -5.11 -1.62
CA ALA A 193 -6.78 -4.54 -2.76
C ALA A 193 -7.16 -5.26 -4.08
N ASP A 194 -7.20 -6.60 -4.07
CA ASP A 194 -7.63 -7.40 -5.22
C ASP A 194 -9.09 -7.10 -5.61
N LYS A 195 -10.01 -7.02 -4.62
CA LYS A 195 -11.41 -6.65 -4.83
C LYS A 195 -11.53 -5.27 -5.49
N MET A 196 -10.77 -4.29 -4.98
CA MET A 196 -10.81 -2.90 -5.45
C MET A 196 -9.98 -2.67 -6.72
N ARG A 197 -9.21 -3.65 -7.17
CA ARG A 197 -8.28 -3.56 -8.31
C ARG A 197 -7.27 -2.43 -8.14
N VAL A 198 -6.68 -2.36 -6.95
CA VAL A 198 -5.60 -1.44 -6.59
C VAL A 198 -4.36 -2.23 -6.18
N SER A 199 -3.20 -1.59 -6.29
CA SER A 199 -1.92 -2.22 -5.98
C SER A 199 -1.75 -2.45 -4.48
N TYR A 200 -1.12 -3.57 -4.10
CA TYR A 200 -0.76 -3.88 -2.71
C TYR A 200 0.75 -4.07 -2.59
N LEU A 201 1.38 -3.37 -1.65
CA LEU A 201 2.80 -3.47 -1.34
C LEU A 201 2.99 -4.23 -0.03
N ASP A 202 3.68 -5.37 -0.07
CA ASP A 202 3.98 -6.18 1.11
C ASP A 202 5.31 -5.79 1.77
N VAL A 203 5.34 -4.63 2.39
CA VAL A 203 6.51 -4.21 3.18
C VAL A 203 6.64 -5.02 4.48
N ASN A 204 5.54 -5.62 4.97
CA ASN A 204 5.54 -6.41 6.20
C ASN A 204 6.52 -7.57 6.12
N THR A 205 6.40 -8.38 5.08
CA THR A 205 7.26 -9.56 4.87
C THR A 205 8.72 -9.17 4.74
N ASP A 206 9.03 -8.10 4.00
CA ASP A 206 10.41 -7.65 3.79
C ASP A 206 11.06 -7.07 5.05
N PHE A 207 10.27 -6.54 5.99
CA PHE A 207 10.76 -5.92 7.22
C PHE A 207 10.84 -6.87 8.42
N LYS A 208 10.31 -8.08 8.32
CA LYS A 208 10.43 -9.11 9.36
C LYS A 208 11.86 -9.63 9.49
N GLY A 209 12.31 -9.77 10.74
CA GLY A 209 13.47 -10.57 11.09
C GLY A 209 13.15 -12.07 11.11
N ASN A 210 14.15 -12.87 11.47
CA ASN A 210 14.02 -14.34 11.53
C ASN A 210 12.98 -14.83 12.55
N ASP A 211 12.58 -14.01 13.49
CA ASP A 211 11.57 -14.26 14.53
C ASP A 211 10.15 -13.79 14.10
N GLY A 212 10.00 -13.30 12.87
CA GLY A 212 8.75 -12.80 12.34
C GLY A 212 8.36 -11.40 12.85
N LYS A 213 9.24 -10.69 13.54
CA LYS A 213 9.02 -9.38 14.12
C LYS A 213 9.96 -8.34 13.50
N LEU A 214 9.65 -7.06 13.70
CA LEU A 214 10.58 -6.00 13.33
C LEU A 214 11.82 -6.09 14.22
N PRO A 215 13.05 -6.09 13.67
CA PRO A 215 14.26 -6.02 14.48
C PRO A 215 14.25 -4.78 15.41
N SER A 216 14.57 -4.93 16.67
CA SER A 216 14.63 -3.83 17.65
C SER A 216 15.55 -2.71 17.21
N SER A 217 16.59 -3.02 16.40
CA SER A 217 17.47 -2.02 15.79
C SER A 217 16.76 -1.14 14.76
N ALA A 218 15.63 -1.58 14.21
CA ALA A 218 14.93 -0.93 13.11
C ALA A 218 13.96 0.16 13.58
N ALA A 219 13.44 0.06 14.80
CA ALA A 219 12.42 0.95 15.32
C ALA A 219 12.98 2.02 16.28
N GLU A 220 12.29 3.16 16.35
CA GLU A 220 12.40 4.10 17.46
C GLU A 220 11.71 3.53 18.72
N LEU A 221 11.88 4.19 19.86
CA LEU A 221 11.37 3.72 21.16
C LEU A 221 9.86 3.51 21.21
N ASN A 222 9.11 4.20 20.35
CA ASN A 222 7.65 4.03 20.26
C ASN A 222 7.22 2.78 19.47
N GLY A 223 8.14 2.11 18.80
CA GLY A 223 7.88 0.91 17.98
C GLY A 223 7.07 1.15 16.69
N ILE A 224 6.72 2.40 16.38
CA ILE A 224 5.92 2.77 15.21
C ILE A 224 6.79 3.39 14.12
N ARG A 225 7.66 4.32 14.52
CA ARG A 225 8.59 4.97 13.60
C ARG A 225 9.81 4.09 13.39
N LEU A 226 10.30 4.07 12.17
CA LEU A 226 11.56 3.43 11.83
C LEU A 226 12.72 4.37 12.10
N LYS A 227 13.93 3.82 12.24
CA LYS A 227 15.17 4.59 12.18
C LYS A 227 15.52 4.91 10.73
N GLU A 228 16.39 5.90 10.53
CA GLU A 228 16.76 6.44 9.22
C GLU A 228 17.14 5.37 8.19
N GLU A 229 18.02 4.43 8.55
CA GLU A 229 18.47 3.34 7.68
C GLU A 229 17.32 2.43 7.19
N TYR A 230 16.26 2.32 7.99
CA TYR A 230 15.09 1.53 7.61
C TYR A 230 14.06 2.36 6.82
N TYR A 231 14.08 3.69 6.91
CA TYR A 231 13.37 4.53 5.96
C TYR A 231 14.03 4.53 4.58
N GLU A 232 15.37 4.43 4.51
CA GLU A 232 16.07 4.17 3.25
C GLU A 232 15.57 2.86 2.62
N LYS A 233 15.52 1.77 3.41
CA LYS A 233 14.98 0.48 2.96
C LYS A 233 13.52 0.59 2.50
N LEU A 234 12.66 1.33 3.22
CA LEU A 234 11.26 1.54 2.86
C LEU A 234 11.15 2.32 1.54
N SER A 235 11.94 3.38 1.40
CA SER A 235 11.99 4.15 0.16
C SER A 235 12.46 3.29 -1.02
N ASP A 236 13.51 2.49 -0.83
CA ASP A 236 14.00 1.55 -1.85
C ASP A 236 12.95 0.51 -2.24
N TYR A 237 12.22 -0.03 -1.26
CA TYR A 237 11.12 -0.96 -1.52
C TYR A 237 10.04 -0.30 -2.40
N ILE A 238 9.57 0.89 -2.01
CA ILE A 238 8.53 1.62 -2.76
C ILE A 238 9.01 1.89 -4.20
N LEU A 239 10.24 2.36 -4.38
CA LEU A 239 10.79 2.68 -5.71
C LEU A 239 11.04 1.46 -6.60
N THR A 240 11.13 0.27 -6.01
CA THR A 240 11.32 -1.00 -6.73
C THR A 240 10.06 -1.84 -6.89
N HIS A 241 8.92 -1.41 -6.34
CA HIS A 241 7.64 -2.13 -6.43
C HIS A 241 6.56 -1.18 -6.99
N VAL A 242 6.77 -0.73 -8.21
CA VAL A 242 5.85 0.16 -8.92
C VAL A 242 5.11 -0.62 -9.99
N SER A 243 3.76 -0.61 -9.93
CA SER A 243 2.92 -1.21 -10.97
C SER A 243 2.99 -0.39 -12.26
N GLU A 244 3.03 -1.05 -13.40
CA GLU A 244 3.03 -0.43 -14.73
C GLU A 244 1.65 0.11 -15.15
#